data_1c489761ed12c6f8dbfaef3a6c3f5771
#
_entry.id   1c489761ed12c6f8dbfaef3a6c3f5771
#
_cell.length_a   1.000
_cell.length_b   1.000
_cell.length_c   1.000
_cell.angle_alpha   90.00
_cell.angle_beta   90.00
_cell.angle_gamma   90.00
#
_symmetry.space_group_name_H-M   'P 1'
#
loop_
_entity.id
_entity.type
_entity.pdbx_description
1 polymer ?
#
loop_
_entity_poly.entity_id
_entity_poly.type
_entity_poly.pdbx_seq_one_letter_code
_entity_poly.pdbx_strand_id
1 'polypeptide(L)'
;MTRRVLITGVSSGIGLAQARLFLEKGYQVYGVDQGENPLLEGDFHFLQRDLTLNLEPIFDWCPQVDVLCNTAGVLDDYKPLLEQTAQEIHEIFEINYVTPVELTRYYLTQMLENKKGIIINMCSIASSLAGGGGHAYTSSKHALAGFTKQLALDYAEAGIQVFGCLLYTSDAADDMQCV
;
A
#
# COMPACT_ATOMS: atom_id res chain seq x y z
N MET A 1 2.42 -8.55 23.45
CA MET A 1 1.33 -8.59 22.46
C MET A 1 1.96 -8.84 21.10
N THR A 2 1.37 -9.69 20.27
CA THR A 2 1.82 -9.92 18.90
C THR A 2 1.55 -8.68 18.07
N ARG A 3 2.52 -8.22 17.28
CA ARG A 3 2.35 -7.07 16.39
C ARG A 3 1.49 -7.45 15.19
N ARG A 4 0.64 -6.52 14.76
CA ARG A 4 -0.26 -6.70 13.62
C ARG A 4 0.20 -5.88 12.43
N VAL A 5 0.11 -6.47 11.24
CA VAL A 5 0.34 -5.78 9.97
C VAL A 5 -0.84 -5.98 9.04
N LEU A 6 -1.31 -4.92 8.40
CA LEU A 6 -2.23 -4.98 7.27
C LEU A 6 -1.45 -4.76 5.98
N ILE A 7 -1.65 -5.63 5.00
CA ILE A 7 -1.01 -5.57 3.70
C ILE A 7 -2.07 -5.62 2.61
N THR A 8 -2.11 -4.62 1.75
CA THR A 8 -2.94 -4.63 0.55
C THR A 8 -2.17 -5.22 -0.64
N GLY A 9 -2.85 -5.90 -1.57
CA GLY A 9 -2.20 -6.53 -2.73
C GLY A 9 -1.42 -7.80 -2.36
N VAL A 10 -1.94 -8.60 -1.42
CA VAL A 10 -1.21 -9.70 -0.78
C VAL A 10 -1.17 -11.01 -1.58
N SER A 11 -2.02 -11.16 -2.60
CA SER A 11 -2.14 -12.41 -3.35
C SER A 11 -0.94 -12.70 -4.28
N SER A 12 -0.12 -11.70 -4.58
CA SER A 12 1.00 -11.86 -5.52
C SER A 12 2.15 -10.88 -5.25
N GLY A 13 3.25 -11.05 -5.97
CA GLY A 13 4.36 -10.08 -6.06
C GLY A 13 4.88 -9.62 -4.70
N ILE A 14 5.03 -8.31 -4.56
CA ILE A 14 5.62 -7.66 -3.38
C ILE A 14 4.77 -7.86 -2.13
N GLY A 15 3.44 -7.74 -2.24
CA GLY A 15 2.54 -7.94 -1.10
C GLY A 15 2.64 -9.35 -0.54
N LEU A 16 2.74 -10.35 -1.40
CA LEU A 16 2.95 -11.75 -1.01
C LEU A 16 4.32 -11.94 -0.31
N ALA A 17 5.37 -11.34 -0.86
CA ALA A 17 6.71 -11.40 -0.25
C ALA A 17 6.75 -10.71 1.12
N GLN A 18 6.11 -9.56 1.25
CA GLN A 18 5.93 -8.86 2.54
C GLN A 18 5.18 -9.74 3.55
N ALA A 19 4.06 -10.37 3.15
CA ALA A 19 3.29 -11.22 4.03
C ALA A 19 4.12 -12.38 4.59
N ARG A 20 4.88 -13.08 3.73
CA ARG A 20 5.80 -14.14 4.16
C ARG A 20 6.84 -13.64 5.15
N LEU A 21 7.49 -12.52 4.85
CA LEU A 21 8.51 -11.93 5.72
C LEU A 21 7.93 -11.53 7.09
N PHE A 22 6.75 -10.92 7.14
CA PHE A 22 6.13 -10.56 8.40
C PHE A 22 5.70 -11.79 9.22
N LEU A 23 5.21 -12.85 8.58
CA LEU A 23 4.92 -14.13 9.24
C LEU A 23 6.18 -14.76 9.84
N GLU A 24 7.29 -14.81 9.10
CA GLU A 24 8.59 -15.27 9.60
C GLU A 24 9.11 -14.46 10.80
N LYS A 25 8.76 -13.16 10.87
CA LYS A 25 9.08 -12.27 11.99
C LYS A 25 8.09 -12.38 13.16
N GLY A 26 7.11 -13.29 13.09
CA GLY A 26 6.13 -13.53 14.14
C GLY A 26 5.03 -12.48 14.26
N TYR A 27 4.74 -11.76 13.19
CA TYR A 27 3.58 -10.86 13.13
C TYR A 27 2.29 -11.63 12.85
N GLN A 28 1.18 -11.09 13.35
CA GLN A 28 -0.15 -11.42 12.85
C GLN A 28 -0.37 -10.63 11.57
N VAL A 29 -0.58 -11.32 10.45
CA VAL A 29 -0.69 -10.71 9.13
C VAL A 29 -2.13 -10.72 8.65
N TYR A 30 -2.65 -9.55 8.35
CA TYR A 30 -3.94 -9.31 7.71
C TYR A 30 -3.68 -8.94 6.25
N GLY A 31 -4.12 -9.77 5.32
CA GLY A 31 -3.92 -9.58 3.89
C GLY A 31 -5.23 -9.26 3.19
N VAL A 32 -5.27 -8.22 2.37
CA VAL A 32 -6.42 -7.85 1.56
C VAL A 32 -6.04 -7.86 0.09
N ASP A 33 -6.84 -8.53 -0.73
CA ASP A 33 -6.66 -8.57 -2.19
C ASP A 33 -7.99 -8.92 -2.87
N GLN A 34 -8.16 -8.51 -4.13
CA GLN A 34 -9.27 -8.98 -4.95
C GLN A 34 -9.04 -10.40 -5.51
N GLY A 35 -7.78 -10.83 -5.58
CA GLY A 35 -7.35 -12.14 -6.04
C GLY A 35 -7.63 -13.24 -5.01
N GLU A 36 -7.12 -14.43 -5.29
CA GLU A 36 -7.30 -15.61 -4.44
C GLU A 36 -6.41 -15.56 -3.20
N ASN A 37 -6.86 -16.26 -2.14
CA ASN A 37 -6.09 -16.43 -0.92
C ASN A 37 -4.78 -17.19 -1.22
N PRO A 38 -3.60 -16.63 -0.90
CA PRO A 38 -2.31 -17.29 -1.15
C PRO A 38 -2.02 -18.46 -0.22
N LEU A 39 -2.92 -18.79 0.71
CA LEU A 39 -2.85 -19.94 1.63
C LEU A 39 -1.50 -20.02 2.38
N LEU A 40 -1.07 -18.93 3.00
CA LEU A 40 0.16 -18.86 3.76
C LEU A 40 0.05 -19.57 5.11
N GLU A 41 1.12 -20.27 5.53
CA GLU A 41 1.23 -20.86 6.86
C GLU A 41 1.53 -19.79 7.91
N GLY A 42 1.00 -19.96 9.13
CA GLY A 42 1.21 -19.06 10.26
C GLY A 42 -0.05 -18.27 10.64
N ASP A 43 0.13 -17.17 11.38
CA ASP A 43 -0.97 -16.29 11.84
C ASP A 43 -1.38 -15.33 10.72
N PHE A 44 -1.91 -15.92 9.63
CA PHE A 44 -2.33 -15.23 8.41
C PHE A 44 -3.85 -15.21 8.28
N HIS A 45 -4.39 -14.02 8.11
CA HIS A 45 -5.81 -13.76 7.88
C HIS A 45 -5.97 -13.13 6.51
N PHE A 46 -6.94 -13.60 5.73
CA PHE A 46 -7.17 -13.11 4.37
C PHE A 46 -8.61 -12.61 4.21
N LEU A 47 -8.75 -11.44 3.62
CA LEU A 47 -10.02 -10.87 3.20
C LEU A 47 -9.99 -10.63 1.69
N GLN A 48 -10.78 -11.38 0.94
CA GLN A 48 -10.95 -11.14 -0.49
C GLN A 48 -11.83 -9.91 -0.70
N ARG A 49 -11.25 -8.84 -1.25
CA ARG A 49 -11.98 -7.59 -1.45
C ARG A 49 -11.34 -6.72 -2.52
N ASP A 50 -12.22 -6.11 -3.32
CA ASP A 50 -11.87 -5.02 -4.22
C ASP A 50 -11.73 -3.72 -3.41
N LEU A 51 -10.57 -3.09 -3.51
CA LEU A 51 -10.21 -1.87 -2.79
C LEU A 51 -10.84 -0.59 -3.37
N THR A 52 -11.48 -0.66 -4.53
CA THR A 52 -12.26 0.45 -5.09
C THR A 52 -13.65 0.57 -4.46
N LEU A 53 -14.04 -0.42 -3.66
CA LEU A 53 -15.31 -0.44 -2.94
C LEU A 53 -15.16 0.16 -1.53
N ASN A 54 -16.30 0.29 -0.83
CA ASN A 54 -16.32 0.75 0.56
C ASN A 54 -15.32 -0.04 1.44
N LEU A 55 -14.45 0.67 2.18
CA LEU A 55 -13.38 0.09 3.00
C LEU A 55 -13.84 -0.30 4.42
N GLU A 56 -15.05 0.06 4.87
CA GLU A 56 -15.57 -0.28 6.20
C GLU A 56 -15.41 -1.76 6.58
N PRO A 57 -15.68 -2.75 5.71
CA PRO A 57 -15.46 -4.14 6.06
C PRO A 57 -14.01 -4.50 6.41
N ILE A 58 -13.02 -3.75 5.90
CA ILE A 58 -11.61 -3.92 6.28
C ILE A 58 -11.40 -3.41 7.70
N PHE A 59 -11.98 -2.27 8.03
CA PHE A 59 -11.87 -1.64 9.34
C PHE A 59 -12.55 -2.48 10.44
N ASP A 60 -13.71 -3.05 10.15
CA ASP A 60 -14.43 -3.94 11.07
C ASP A 60 -13.65 -5.25 11.31
N TRP A 61 -13.04 -5.79 10.25
CA TRP A 61 -12.30 -7.05 10.30
C TRP A 61 -10.91 -6.91 10.92
N CYS A 62 -10.22 -5.78 10.68
CA CYS A 62 -8.91 -5.47 11.23
C CYS A 62 -8.89 -4.05 11.80
N PRO A 63 -9.45 -3.82 13.00
CA PRO A 63 -9.65 -2.46 13.53
C PRO A 63 -8.36 -1.75 13.97
N GLN A 64 -7.27 -2.49 14.16
CA GLN A 64 -6.02 -1.94 14.67
C GLN A 64 -4.80 -2.64 14.06
N VAL A 65 -3.78 -1.87 13.72
CA VAL A 65 -2.50 -2.38 13.20
C VAL A 65 -1.31 -1.60 13.78
N ASP A 66 -0.17 -2.27 13.90
CA ASP A 66 1.12 -1.64 14.21
C ASP A 66 1.84 -1.18 12.93
N VAL A 67 1.55 -1.86 11.81
CA VAL A 67 2.14 -1.60 10.49
C VAL A 67 1.05 -1.62 9.43
N LEU A 68 1.02 -0.61 8.59
CA LEU A 68 0.18 -0.56 7.38
C LEU A 68 1.08 -0.60 6.15
N CYS A 69 0.90 -1.60 5.30
CA CYS A 69 1.57 -1.71 4.00
C CYS A 69 0.57 -1.45 2.87
N ASN A 70 0.59 -0.26 2.30
CA ASN A 70 -0.17 0.10 1.11
C ASN A 70 0.60 -0.39 -0.12
N THR A 71 0.40 -1.68 -0.48
CA THR A 71 1.18 -2.35 -1.52
C THR A 71 0.38 -2.58 -2.79
N ALA A 72 -0.95 -2.69 -2.70
CA ALA A 72 -1.80 -2.79 -3.87
C ALA A 72 -1.55 -1.63 -4.84
N GLY A 73 -1.52 -1.94 -6.12
CA GLY A 73 -1.37 -0.95 -7.17
C GLY A 73 -1.63 -1.55 -8.54
N VAL A 74 -2.09 -0.72 -9.45
CA VAL A 74 -2.39 -1.10 -10.83
C VAL A 74 -1.62 -0.21 -11.79
N LEU A 75 -1.19 -0.79 -12.91
CA LEU A 75 -0.50 -0.12 -14.00
C LEU A 75 -1.52 0.23 -15.10
N ASP A 76 -1.25 1.26 -15.87
CA ASP A 76 -2.11 1.76 -16.96
C ASP A 76 -1.68 1.28 -18.34
N ASP A 77 -0.96 0.15 -18.42
CA ASP A 77 -0.46 -0.47 -19.64
C ASP A 77 0.33 0.49 -20.57
N TYR A 78 0.89 1.57 -20.00
CA TYR A 78 1.63 2.61 -20.74
C TYR A 78 0.82 3.29 -21.85
N LYS A 79 -0.51 3.29 -21.73
CA LYS A 79 -1.38 3.91 -22.76
C LYS A 79 -1.11 5.41 -22.89
N PRO A 80 -1.01 5.93 -24.13
CA PRO A 80 -1.01 7.38 -24.38
C PRO A 80 -2.27 8.06 -23.84
N LEU A 81 -2.20 9.34 -23.53
CA LEU A 81 -3.31 10.07 -22.92
C LEU A 81 -4.63 9.97 -23.69
N LEU A 82 -4.57 10.04 -25.03
CA LEU A 82 -5.77 9.99 -25.89
C LEU A 82 -6.40 8.58 -25.97
N GLU A 83 -5.71 7.55 -25.49
CA GLU A 83 -6.19 6.17 -25.45
C GLU A 83 -6.71 5.78 -24.05
N GLN A 84 -6.46 6.63 -23.03
CA GLN A 84 -6.98 6.43 -21.69
C GLN A 84 -8.37 7.06 -21.55
N THR A 85 -9.31 6.30 -21.03
CA THR A 85 -10.63 6.82 -20.67
C THR A 85 -10.58 7.52 -19.30
N ALA A 86 -11.53 8.43 -19.06
CA ALA A 86 -11.67 9.06 -17.74
C ALA A 86 -11.91 8.03 -16.62
N GLN A 87 -12.64 6.94 -16.93
CA GLN A 87 -12.90 5.87 -15.98
C GLN A 87 -11.60 5.14 -15.59
N GLU A 88 -10.76 4.75 -16.55
CA GLU A 88 -9.46 4.11 -16.27
C GLU A 88 -8.56 5.02 -15.41
N ILE A 89 -8.53 6.33 -15.70
CA ILE A 89 -7.78 7.29 -14.91
C ILE A 89 -8.28 7.31 -13.46
N HIS A 90 -9.59 7.36 -13.24
CA HIS A 90 -10.18 7.36 -11.91
C HIS A 90 -9.87 6.07 -11.14
N GLU A 91 -10.01 4.91 -11.77
CA GLU A 91 -9.73 3.60 -11.14
C GLU A 91 -8.26 3.48 -10.71
N ILE A 92 -7.33 3.96 -11.54
CA ILE A 92 -5.90 3.96 -11.21
C ILE A 92 -5.61 4.87 -10.02
N PHE A 93 -6.20 6.08 -9.99
CA PHE A 93 -6.04 6.98 -8.86
C PHE A 93 -6.70 6.43 -7.60
N GLU A 94 -7.86 5.79 -7.72
CA GLU A 94 -8.56 5.17 -6.60
C GLU A 94 -7.66 4.14 -5.90
N ILE A 95 -7.10 3.18 -6.64
CA ILE A 95 -6.27 2.12 -6.08
C ILE A 95 -4.90 2.64 -5.65
N ASN A 96 -4.23 3.44 -6.49
CA ASN A 96 -2.84 3.81 -6.25
C ASN A 96 -2.65 4.96 -5.27
N TYR A 97 -3.70 5.77 -5.02
CA TYR A 97 -3.60 6.97 -4.19
C TYR A 97 -4.74 7.11 -3.17
N VAL A 98 -6.00 7.10 -3.60
CA VAL A 98 -7.13 7.39 -2.68
C VAL A 98 -7.25 6.31 -1.61
N THR A 99 -7.25 5.04 -1.99
CA THR A 99 -7.28 3.90 -1.05
C THR A 99 -6.14 3.94 -0.03
N PRO A 100 -4.85 4.12 -0.41
CA PRO A 100 -3.77 4.34 0.56
C PRO A 100 -4.00 5.50 1.52
N VAL A 101 -4.57 6.62 1.04
CA VAL A 101 -4.89 7.78 1.89
C VAL A 101 -5.99 7.44 2.89
N GLU A 102 -7.07 6.80 2.46
CA GLU A 102 -8.21 6.43 3.32
C GLU A 102 -7.82 5.39 4.38
N LEU A 103 -7.08 4.33 4.00
CA LEU A 103 -6.55 3.36 4.94
C LEU A 103 -5.62 4.02 5.96
N THR A 104 -4.70 4.87 5.49
CA THR A 104 -3.81 5.62 6.37
C THR A 104 -4.58 6.50 7.34
N ARG A 105 -5.57 7.26 6.86
CA ARG A 105 -6.39 8.14 7.68
C ARG A 105 -7.11 7.39 8.81
N TYR A 106 -7.63 6.20 8.54
CA TYR A 106 -8.28 5.38 9.54
C TYR A 106 -7.29 4.89 10.61
N TYR A 107 -6.21 4.21 10.19
CA TYR A 107 -5.26 3.60 11.13
C TYR A 107 -4.38 4.62 11.86
N LEU A 108 -4.14 5.78 11.27
CA LEU A 108 -3.33 6.84 11.88
C LEU A 108 -3.91 7.31 13.21
N THR A 109 -5.24 7.37 13.36
CA THR A 109 -5.89 7.78 14.61
C THR A 109 -5.44 6.90 15.78
N GLN A 110 -5.53 5.59 15.62
CA GLN A 110 -5.11 4.63 16.65
C GLN A 110 -3.59 4.62 16.85
N MET A 111 -2.80 4.81 15.78
CA MET A 111 -1.34 4.90 15.87
C MET A 111 -0.91 6.14 16.66
N LEU A 112 -1.61 7.26 16.52
CA LEU A 112 -1.34 8.49 17.29
C LEU A 112 -1.67 8.32 18.77
N GLU A 113 -2.78 7.67 19.11
CA GLU A 113 -3.13 7.34 20.51
C GLU A 113 -2.05 6.49 21.19
N ASN A 114 -1.49 5.53 20.43
CA ASN A 114 -0.42 4.65 20.90
C ASN A 114 0.97 5.29 20.80
N LYS A 115 1.10 6.46 20.19
CA LYS A 115 2.36 7.15 19.89
C LYS A 115 3.36 6.24 19.16
N LYS A 116 2.84 5.37 18.31
CA LYS A 116 3.62 4.37 17.60
C LYS A 116 2.86 3.83 16.40
N GLY A 117 3.49 3.83 15.25
CA GLY A 117 2.96 3.24 14.03
C GLY A 117 3.99 3.26 12.92
N ILE A 118 3.82 2.36 11.96
CA ILE A 118 4.64 2.29 10.75
C ILE A 118 3.72 2.25 9.54
N ILE A 119 3.95 3.13 8.59
CA ILE A 119 3.21 3.19 7.33
C ILE A 119 4.20 3.04 6.18
N ILE A 120 3.95 2.09 5.29
CA ILE A 120 4.80 1.78 4.15
C ILE A 120 3.95 1.94 2.88
N ASN A 121 4.29 2.92 2.06
CA ASN A 121 3.63 3.16 0.78
C ASN A 121 4.51 2.68 -0.37
N MET A 122 3.98 1.80 -1.23
CA MET A 122 4.70 1.32 -2.41
C MET A 122 4.66 2.38 -3.51
N CYS A 123 5.70 3.19 -3.50
CA CYS A 123 6.00 4.15 -4.55
C CYS A 123 6.62 3.45 -5.78
N SER A 124 7.14 4.21 -6.71
CA SER A 124 7.74 3.72 -7.95
C SER A 124 8.81 4.69 -8.42
N ILE A 125 9.68 4.27 -9.32
CA ILE A 125 10.50 5.22 -10.09
C ILE A 125 9.63 6.26 -10.79
N ALA A 126 8.43 5.87 -11.21
CA ALA A 126 7.39 6.77 -11.73
C ALA A 126 6.89 7.82 -10.73
N SER A 127 7.33 7.77 -9.47
CA SER A 127 7.05 8.82 -8.46
C SER A 127 7.95 10.04 -8.58
N SER A 128 9.00 9.97 -9.39
CA SER A 128 10.00 11.05 -9.58
C SER A 128 10.42 11.24 -11.03
N LEU A 129 10.19 10.26 -11.90
CA LEU A 129 10.60 10.30 -13.30
C LEU A 129 9.40 9.93 -14.19
N ALA A 130 9.41 10.41 -15.43
CA ALA A 130 8.52 9.92 -16.48
C ALA A 130 9.06 8.61 -17.08
N GLY A 131 8.19 7.83 -17.72
CA GLY A 131 8.56 6.59 -18.44
C GLY A 131 8.43 5.31 -17.62
N GLY A 132 8.12 5.37 -16.34
CA GLY A 132 7.84 4.21 -15.49
C GLY A 132 6.39 3.71 -15.55
N GLY A 133 5.55 4.31 -16.41
CA GLY A 133 4.14 4.01 -16.63
C GLY A 133 3.54 5.03 -17.58
N GLY A 134 2.26 4.92 -17.89
CA GLY A 134 1.51 5.92 -18.63
C GLY A 134 1.11 7.12 -17.75
N HIS A 135 0.17 7.93 -18.24
CA HIS A 135 -0.20 9.20 -17.60
C HIS A 135 -0.83 9.03 -16.23
N ALA A 136 -1.82 8.15 -16.11
CA ALA A 136 -2.55 7.96 -14.86
C ALA A 136 -1.66 7.33 -13.79
N TYR A 137 -0.92 6.27 -14.15
CA TYR A 137 0.01 5.63 -13.23
C TYR A 137 1.08 6.59 -12.72
N THR A 138 1.80 7.24 -13.62
CA THR A 138 2.86 8.19 -13.26
C THR A 138 2.34 9.30 -12.35
N SER A 139 1.19 9.90 -12.69
CA SER A 139 0.57 10.95 -11.88
C SER A 139 0.14 10.44 -10.50
N SER A 140 -0.49 9.26 -10.43
CA SER A 140 -0.91 8.66 -9.15
C SER A 140 0.28 8.35 -8.23
N LYS A 141 1.39 7.85 -8.78
CA LYS A 141 2.61 7.56 -8.00
C LYS A 141 3.35 8.82 -7.56
N HIS A 142 3.33 9.89 -8.32
CA HIS A 142 3.81 11.22 -7.87
C HIS A 142 2.96 11.74 -6.71
N ALA A 143 1.62 11.62 -6.81
CA ALA A 143 0.70 12.01 -5.73
C ALA A 143 0.97 11.21 -4.45
N LEU A 144 1.13 9.88 -4.55
CA LEU A 144 1.44 9.01 -3.40
C LEU A 144 2.78 9.38 -2.75
N ALA A 145 3.81 9.68 -3.55
CA ALA A 145 5.11 10.11 -3.02
C ALA A 145 5.04 11.46 -2.30
N GLY A 146 4.28 12.42 -2.85
CA GLY A 146 4.01 13.71 -2.21
C GLY A 146 3.28 13.53 -0.87
N PHE A 147 2.22 12.73 -0.85
CA PHE A 147 1.48 12.36 0.36
C PHE A 147 2.39 11.71 1.40
N THR A 148 3.22 10.75 1.00
CA THR A 148 4.14 10.03 1.89
C THR A 148 5.12 10.99 2.57
N LYS A 149 5.73 11.90 1.80
CA LYS A 149 6.67 12.90 2.34
C LYS A 149 5.99 13.87 3.31
N GLN A 150 4.80 14.37 2.96
CA GLN A 150 4.06 15.27 3.83
C GLN A 150 3.65 14.57 5.13
N LEU A 151 3.11 13.35 5.04
CA LEU A 151 2.72 12.56 6.20
C LEU A 151 3.90 12.28 7.13
N ALA A 152 5.08 11.95 6.58
CA ALA A 152 6.29 11.75 7.36
C ALA A 152 6.70 13.01 8.14
N LEU A 153 6.60 14.18 7.49
CA LEU A 153 6.90 15.46 8.14
C LEU A 153 5.90 15.80 9.26
N ASP A 154 4.61 15.64 8.99
CA ASP A 154 3.54 16.04 9.92
C ASP A 154 3.53 15.23 11.21
N TYR A 155 3.94 13.96 11.15
CA TYR A 155 3.80 13.02 12.27
C TYR A 155 5.13 12.44 12.80
N ALA A 156 6.29 12.95 12.35
CA ALA A 156 7.60 12.50 12.81
C ALA A 156 7.75 12.56 14.35
N GLU A 157 7.34 13.68 14.96
CA GLU A 157 7.44 13.88 16.41
C GLU A 157 6.37 13.11 17.20
N ALA A 158 5.34 12.61 16.52
CA ALA A 158 4.26 11.83 17.13
C ALA A 158 4.59 10.34 17.28
N GLY A 159 5.79 9.89 16.87
CA GLY A 159 6.23 8.49 16.93
C GLY A 159 5.73 7.64 15.76
N ILE A 160 5.31 8.28 14.68
CA ILE A 160 4.87 7.60 13.45
C ILE A 160 6.02 7.59 12.43
N GLN A 161 6.35 6.40 11.95
CA GLN A 161 7.34 6.22 10.89
C GLN A 161 6.64 6.00 9.56
N VAL A 162 6.99 6.78 8.55
CA VAL A 162 6.37 6.69 7.23
C VAL A 162 7.47 6.49 6.19
N PHE A 163 7.32 5.45 5.37
CA PHE A 163 8.29 5.07 4.34
C PHE A 163 7.64 5.03 2.97
N GLY A 164 8.34 5.55 1.97
CA GLY A 164 8.04 5.34 0.57
C GLY A 164 9.05 4.37 -0.05
N CYS A 165 8.61 3.17 -0.43
CA CYS A 165 9.48 2.22 -1.12
C CYS A 165 9.47 2.50 -2.62
N LEU A 166 10.63 2.79 -3.20
CA LEU A 166 10.80 3.01 -4.63
C LEU A 166 11.17 1.69 -5.32
N LEU A 167 10.40 1.33 -6.33
CA LEU A 167 10.67 0.17 -7.18
C LEU A 167 11.36 0.64 -8.44
N TYR A 168 12.52 0.07 -8.75
CA TYR A 168 13.35 0.46 -9.89
C TYR A 168 13.23 -0.49 -11.08
N THR A 169 12.84 -1.76 -10.86
CA THR A 169 12.73 -2.78 -11.90
C THR A 169 11.44 -3.59 -11.77
N SER A 170 11.07 -4.32 -12.83
CA SER A 170 9.95 -5.26 -12.81
C SER A 170 10.17 -6.48 -11.92
N ASP A 171 11.43 -6.79 -11.59
CA ASP A 171 11.83 -7.89 -10.69
C ASP A 171 12.07 -7.39 -9.26
N ALA A 172 11.20 -6.53 -8.82
CA ALA A 172 11.28 -5.67 -7.65
C ALA A 172 11.46 -6.37 -6.28
N ALA A 173 11.53 -7.69 -6.23
CA ALA A 173 11.84 -8.40 -4.99
C ALA A 173 13.30 -8.19 -4.54
N ASP A 174 14.22 -7.90 -5.47
CA ASP A 174 15.66 -7.77 -5.20
C ASP A 174 16.15 -6.32 -5.05
N ASP A 175 15.37 -5.31 -5.52
CA ASP A 175 15.80 -3.90 -5.61
C ASP A 175 14.94 -2.91 -4.82
N MET A 176 14.47 -3.26 -3.63
CA MET A 176 13.70 -2.32 -2.79
C MET A 176 14.62 -1.30 -2.10
N GLN A 177 14.50 -0.02 -2.45
CA GLN A 177 15.00 1.09 -1.64
C GLN A 177 13.82 1.80 -0.95
N CYS A 178 13.83 1.82 0.38
CA CYS A 178 12.91 2.63 1.17
C CYS A 178 13.56 3.97 1.52
N VAL A 179 12.84 5.06 1.29
CA VAL A 179 13.26 6.44 1.57
C VAL A 179 12.38 7.02 2.66
#